data_bc93742ffab21764dd28182023ea2c68
#
_entry.id   bc93742ffab21764dd28182023ea2c68
#
_cell.length_a   1.000
_cell.length_b   1.000
_cell.length_c   1.000
_cell.angle_alpha   90.00
_cell.angle_beta   90.00
_cell.angle_gamma   90.00
#
_symmetry.space_group_name_H-M   'P 1'
#
loop_
_entity.id
_entity.type
_entity.pdbx_description
1 polymer ?
#
loop_
_entity_poly.entity_id
_entity_poly.type
_entity_poly.pdbx_seq_one_letter_code
_entity_poly.pdbx_strand_id
1 'polypeptide(L)'
;MIDPYQIVQSRAIGADCILVIMAMLSDTAARELLDTAEEWTMDALVEVHNEDELDRALSLDARLIGINNRDLKTFHTDIETSLALKPKIPAVCHVVAESGLSTSADLMRLANVGISSYLIGESLMRADDVEAATHALLTGVSL
;
A
#
# COMPACT_ATOMS: atom_id res chain seq x y z
N MET A 1 -12.38 -0.61 -1.65
CA MET A 1 -13.74 -0.20 -1.24
C MET A 1 -14.33 0.74 -2.27
N ILE A 2 -15.63 0.75 -2.45
CA ILE A 2 -16.35 1.62 -3.39
C ILE A 2 -17.67 2.17 -2.81
N ASP A 3 -18.05 1.72 -1.63
CA ASP A 3 -19.30 2.10 -0.95
C ASP A 3 -19.08 2.15 0.56
N PRO A 4 -19.52 3.19 1.27
CA PRO A 4 -19.39 3.33 2.74
C PRO A 4 -19.94 2.14 3.52
N TYR A 5 -20.98 1.49 3.02
CA TYR A 5 -21.53 0.28 3.67
C TYR A 5 -20.48 -0.83 3.82
N GLN A 6 -19.55 -0.96 2.85
CA GLN A 6 -18.48 -1.96 2.93
C GLN A 6 -17.52 -1.70 4.10
N ILE A 7 -17.33 -0.43 4.48
CA ILE A 7 -16.50 -0.04 5.61
C ILE A 7 -17.17 -0.46 6.92
N VAL A 8 -18.46 -0.14 7.07
CA VAL A 8 -19.27 -0.55 8.24
C VAL A 8 -19.26 -2.08 8.38
N GLN A 9 -19.45 -2.80 7.27
CA GLN A 9 -19.42 -4.26 7.26
C GLN A 9 -18.02 -4.79 7.64
N SER A 10 -16.94 -4.19 7.12
CA SER A 10 -15.56 -4.56 7.46
C SER A 10 -15.28 -4.36 8.95
N ARG A 11 -15.74 -3.25 9.53
CA ARG A 11 -15.62 -3.02 10.97
C ARG A 11 -16.38 -4.05 11.77
N ALA A 12 -17.60 -4.39 11.36
CA ALA A 12 -18.44 -5.38 12.04
C ALA A 12 -17.81 -6.78 12.12
N ILE A 13 -16.98 -7.14 11.16
CA ILE A 13 -16.23 -8.41 11.15
C ILE A 13 -14.83 -8.29 11.76
N GLY A 14 -14.46 -7.12 12.33
CA GLY A 14 -13.24 -6.92 13.11
C GLY A 14 -12.06 -6.35 12.34
N ALA A 15 -12.25 -5.78 11.15
CA ALA A 15 -11.16 -5.08 10.44
C ALA A 15 -10.79 -3.76 11.16
N ASP A 16 -9.50 -3.45 11.18
CA ASP A 16 -8.96 -2.20 11.74
C ASP A 16 -8.48 -1.24 10.65
N CYS A 17 -8.32 -1.72 9.41
CA CYS A 17 -7.88 -0.93 8.27
C CYS A 17 -8.64 -1.35 7.01
N ILE A 18 -8.89 -0.37 6.11
CA ILE A 18 -9.48 -0.60 4.80
C ILE A 18 -8.51 -0.17 3.69
N LEU A 19 -8.74 -0.66 2.47
CA LEU A 19 -8.01 -0.26 1.27
C LEU A 19 -8.87 0.66 0.40
N VAL A 20 -8.34 1.84 0.08
CA VAL A 20 -8.94 2.85 -0.82
C VAL A 20 -8.02 3.02 -2.02
N ILE A 21 -8.46 2.64 -3.22
CA ILE A 21 -7.65 2.64 -4.44
C ILE A 21 -7.99 3.88 -5.27
N MET A 22 -7.08 4.86 -5.32
CA MET A 22 -7.30 6.15 -6.00
C MET A 22 -7.56 6.01 -7.49
N ALA A 23 -6.96 5.01 -8.15
CA ALA A 23 -7.19 4.71 -9.56
C ALA A 23 -8.65 4.35 -9.90
N MET A 24 -9.43 3.88 -8.93
CA MET A 24 -10.79 3.38 -9.10
C MET A 24 -11.88 4.35 -8.64
N LEU A 25 -11.51 5.48 -8.05
CA LEU A 25 -12.44 6.37 -7.35
C LEU A 25 -12.32 7.82 -7.83
N SER A 26 -13.43 8.54 -7.82
CA SER A 26 -13.40 10.00 -7.83
C SER A 26 -12.97 10.53 -6.45
N ASP A 27 -12.51 11.79 -6.40
CA ASP A 27 -12.11 12.41 -5.12
C ASP A 27 -13.27 12.50 -4.14
N THR A 28 -14.49 12.75 -4.63
CA THR A 28 -15.70 12.76 -3.79
C THR A 28 -15.95 11.39 -3.16
N ALA A 29 -15.88 10.32 -3.95
CA ALA A 29 -16.09 8.96 -3.44
C ALA A 29 -14.96 8.56 -2.47
N ALA A 30 -13.70 8.89 -2.79
CA ALA A 30 -12.58 8.62 -1.89
C ALA A 30 -12.73 9.37 -0.55
N ARG A 31 -13.12 10.66 -0.58
CA ARG A 31 -13.40 11.45 0.63
C ARG A 31 -14.48 10.79 1.49
N GLU A 32 -15.61 10.40 0.90
CA GLU A 32 -16.70 9.74 1.60
C GLU A 32 -16.25 8.45 2.29
N LEU A 33 -15.41 7.65 1.64
CA LEU A 33 -14.84 6.44 2.23
C LEU A 33 -13.88 6.76 3.40
N LEU A 34 -13.02 7.78 3.25
CA LEU A 34 -12.10 8.20 4.31
C LEU A 34 -12.83 8.71 5.53
N ASP A 35 -13.84 9.57 5.33
CA ASP A 35 -14.65 10.13 6.41
C ASP A 35 -15.42 9.01 7.15
N THR A 36 -15.95 8.04 6.40
CA THR A 36 -16.60 6.86 7.01
C THR A 36 -15.61 6.00 7.81
N ALA A 37 -14.40 5.78 7.30
CA ALA A 37 -13.39 5.02 8.03
C ALA A 37 -13.00 5.71 9.35
N GLU A 38 -12.83 7.02 9.32
CA GLU A 38 -12.54 7.83 10.51
C GLU A 38 -13.69 7.75 11.53
N GLU A 39 -14.95 7.88 11.10
CA GLU A 39 -16.14 7.74 11.96
C GLU A 39 -16.15 6.38 12.68
N TRP A 40 -15.74 5.33 12.02
CA TRP A 40 -15.68 3.97 12.57
C TRP A 40 -14.33 3.62 13.21
N THR A 41 -13.46 4.60 13.41
CA THR A 41 -12.13 4.44 14.04
C THR A 41 -11.31 3.36 13.35
N MET A 42 -11.26 3.42 12.03
CA MET A 42 -10.47 2.53 11.17
C MET A 42 -9.41 3.34 10.42
N ASP A 43 -8.24 2.75 10.22
CA ASP A 43 -7.26 3.30 9.31
C ASP A 43 -7.67 3.07 7.84
N ALA A 44 -7.19 3.93 6.95
CA ALA A 44 -7.37 3.77 5.52
C ALA A 44 -6.01 3.77 4.81
N LEU A 45 -5.63 2.63 4.23
CA LEU A 45 -4.49 2.51 3.33
C LEU A 45 -4.93 3.05 1.96
N VAL A 46 -4.41 4.23 1.60
CA VAL A 46 -4.75 4.90 0.33
C VAL A 46 -3.73 4.53 -0.73
N GLU A 47 -4.14 3.67 -1.65
CA GLU A 47 -3.29 3.12 -2.70
C GLU A 47 -3.18 4.06 -3.88
N VAL A 48 -1.94 4.31 -4.32
CA VAL A 48 -1.57 5.15 -5.46
C VAL A 48 -0.56 4.45 -6.37
N HIS A 49 -0.60 4.73 -7.69
CA HIS A 49 0.26 4.12 -8.70
C HIS A 49 1.14 5.14 -9.44
N ASN A 50 0.83 6.42 -9.32
CA ASN A 50 1.50 7.51 -10.03
C ASN A 50 1.38 8.82 -9.25
N GLU A 51 2.02 9.87 -9.78
CA GLU A 51 2.05 11.19 -9.16
C GLU A 51 0.68 11.86 -9.09
N ASP A 52 -0.12 11.76 -10.15
CA ASP A 52 -1.46 12.37 -10.18
C ASP A 52 -2.35 11.78 -9.08
N GLU A 53 -2.30 10.46 -8.88
CA GLU A 53 -3.04 9.78 -7.81
C GLU A 53 -2.50 10.14 -6.43
N LEU A 54 -1.17 10.29 -6.28
CA LEU A 54 -0.54 10.73 -5.04
C LEU A 54 -1.00 12.14 -4.67
N ASP A 55 -0.98 13.09 -5.61
CA ASP A 55 -1.42 14.47 -5.37
C ASP A 55 -2.89 14.53 -4.92
N ARG A 56 -3.75 13.72 -5.54
CA ARG A 56 -5.15 13.55 -5.13
C ARG A 56 -5.26 12.99 -3.70
N ALA A 57 -4.52 11.93 -3.39
CA ALA A 57 -4.52 11.33 -2.04
C ALA A 57 -4.06 12.34 -0.97
N LEU A 58 -3.00 13.10 -1.25
CA LEU A 58 -2.50 14.12 -0.33
C LEU A 58 -3.49 15.28 -0.16
N SER A 59 -4.21 15.67 -1.21
CA SER A 59 -5.27 16.71 -1.12
C SER A 59 -6.49 16.25 -0.28
N LEU A 60 -6.64 14.94 -0.10
CA LEU A 60 -7.62 14.33 0.78
C LEU A 60 -7.10 14.07 2.20
N ASP A 61 -5.94 14.63 2.57
CA ASP A 61 -5.29 14.46 3.89
C ASP A 61 -4.95 13.01 4.25
N ALA A 62 -4.74 12.13 3.25
CA ALA A 62 -4.34 10.74 3.48
C ALA A 62 -3.02 10.68 4.25
N ARG A 63 -2.95 9.86 5.31
CA ARG A 63 -1.80 9.71 6.20
C ARG A 63 -1.09 8.37 6.08
N LEU A 64 -1.79 7.34 5.62
CA LEU A 64 -1.25 6.02 5.34
C LEU A 64 -1.34 5.80 3.82
N ILE A 65 -0.21 5.86 3.13
CA ILE A 65 -0.10 5.81 1.67
C ILE A 65 0.46 4.45 1.25
N GLY A 66 -0.28 3.73 0.44
CA GLY A 66 0.19 2.54 -0.25
C GLY A 66 0.74 2.90 -1.63
N ILE A 67 2.00 2.61 -1.92
CA ILE A 67 2.53 2.74 -3.28
C ILE A 67 2.51 1.38 -3.93
N ASN A 68 1.60 1.18 -4.88
CA ASN A 68 1.52 -0.06 -5.62
C ASN A 68 2.45 -0.03 -6.84
N ASN A 69 3.49 -0.87 -6.79
CA ASN A 69 4.47 -1.01 -7.86
C ASN A 69 3.93 -1.75 -9.10
N ARG A 70 2.70 -2.25 -9.04
CA ARG A 70 2.05 -2.96 -10.15
C ARG A 70 1.15 -2.00 -10.93
N ASP A 71 1.40 -1.79 -12.19
CA ASP A 71 0.49 -1.14 -13.11
C ASP A 71 -0.77 -2.02 -13.29
N LEU A 72 -1.95 -1.47 -12.97
CA LEU A 72 -3.21 -2.21 -13.01
C LEU A 72 -3.71 -2.53 -14.43
N LYS A 73 -3.13 -1.90 -15.47
CA LYS A 73 -3.54 -2.11 -16.87
C LYS A 73 -2.66 -3.16 -17.54
N THR A 74 -1.35 -3.10 -17.29
CA THR A 74 -0.36 -3.97 -17.94
C THR A 74 0.08 -5.14 -17.07
N PHE A 75 -0.20 -5.07 -15.76
CA PHE A 75 0.28 -5.98 -14.71
C PHE A 75 1.81 -5.99 -14.57
N HIS A 76 2.51 -5.10 -15.26
CA HIS A 76 3.94 -4.91 -15.07
C HIS A 76 4.21 -4.38 -13.68
N THR A 77 5.28 -4.88 -13.05
CA THR A 77 5.65 -4.51 -11.69
C THR A 77 7.06 -3.94 -11.68
N ASP A 78 7.21 -2.73 -11.12
CA ASP A 78 8.51 -2.05 -11.05
C ASP A 78 8.63 -1.24 -9.75
N ILE A 79 9.61 -1.58 -8.90
CA ILE A 79 9.86 -0.88 -7.63
C ILE A 79 10.32 0.58 -7.82
N GLU A 80 10.74 0.95 -9.06
CA GLU A 80 11.07 2.35 -9.38
C GLU A 80 9.88 3.29 -9.13
N THR A 81 8.64 2.80 -9.21
CA THR A 81 7.44 3.56 -8.84
C THR A 81 7.52 4.06 -7.38
N SER A 82 7.81 3.16 -6.44
CA SER A 82 7.99 3.54 -5.02
C SER A 82 9.18 4.49 -4.83
N LEU A 83 10.29 4.23 -5.49
CA LEU A 83 11.49 5.07 -5.38
C LEU A 83 11.26 6.49 -5.92
N ALA A 84 10.48 6.63 -6.98
CA ALA A 84 10.15 7.92 -7.59
C ALA A 84 9.12 8.72 -6.79
N LEU A 85 8.11 8.05 -6.20
CA LEU A 85 7.02 8.73 -5.48
C LEU A 85 7.41 9.07 -4.04
N LYS A 86 8.18 8.24 -3.35
CA LYS A 86 8.53 8.45 -1.93
C LYS A 86 9.07 9.84 -1.60
N PRO A 87 9.99 10.45 -2.40
CA PRO A 87 10.51 11.78 -2.11
C PRO A 87 9.46 12.90 -2.13
N LYS A 88 8.30 12.66 -2.76
CA LYS A 88 7.19 13.62 -2.88
C LYS A 88 6.20 13.51 -1.74
N ILE A 89 6.29 12.47 -0.92
CA ILE A 89 5.38 12.21 0.20
C ILE A 89 5.90 12.91 1.45
N PRO A 90 5.06 13.75 2.12
CA PRO A 90 5.43 14.40 3.36
C PRO A 90 5.86 13.41 4.45
N ALA A 91 6.84 13.81 5.29
CA ALA A 91 7.38 12.96 6.34
C ALA A 91 6.35 12.55 7.42
N VAL A 92 5.23 13.26 7.50
CA VAL A 92 4.12 12.94 8.41
C VAL A 92 3.30 11.73 7.94
N CYS A 93 3.41 11.36 6.67
CA CYS A 93 2.70 10.21 6.11
C CYS A 93 3.52 8.94 6.32
N HIS A 94 2.84 7.87 6.72
CA HIS A 94 3.40 6.53 6.71
C HIS A 94 3.25 5.92 5.32
N VAL A 95 4.32 5.26 4.83
CA VAL A 95 4.34 4.71 3.47
C VAL A 95 4.52 3.20 3.52
N VAL A 96 3.66 2.50 2.79
CA VAL A 96 3.72 1.06 2.55
C VAL A 96 4.03 0.82 1.07
N ALA A 97 5.08 0.08 0.75
CA ALA A 97 5.33 -0.36 -0.62
C ALA A 97 4.63 -1.70 -0.87
N GLU A 98 3.98 -1.80 -2.02
CA GLU A 98 3.16 -2.93 -2.40
C GLU A 98 3.56 -3.48 -3.77
N SER A 99 3.44 -4.79 -3.93
CA SER A 99 3.75 -5.52 -5.17
C SER A 99 5.23 -5.50 -5.60
N GLY A 100 5.67 -6.56 -6.27
CA GLY A 100 7.01 -6.66 -6.87
C GLY A 100 8.17 -6.80 -5.89
N LEU A 101 7.87 -7.11 -4.64
CA LEU A 101 8.86 -7.31 -3.59
C LEU A 101 9.14 -8.79 -3.43
N SER A 102 10.32 -9.23 -3.80
CA SER A 102 10.68 -10.65 -3.81
C SER A 102 12.06 -10.96 -3.21
N THR A 103 12.91 -9.96 -3.03
CA THR A 103 14.26 -10.13 -2.50
C THR A 103 14.55 -9.14 -1.37
N SER A 104 15.49 -9.50 -0.48
CA SER A 104 15.96 -8.56 0.54
C SER A 104 16.65 -7.33 -0.06
N ALA A 105 17.21 -7.45 -1.26
CA ALA A 105 17.78 -6.32 -1.99
C ALA A 105 16.71 -5.29 -2.39
N ASP A 106 15.51 -5.74 -2.76
CA ASP A 106 14.38 -4.84 -3.03
C ASP A 106 14.01 -4.06 -1.76
N LEU A 107 13.90 -4.75 -0.63
CA LEU A 107 13.58 -4.13 0.66
C LEU A 107 14.67 -3.13 1.09
N MET A 108 15.95 -3.46 0.90
CA MET A 108 17.05 -2.54 1.21
C MET A 108 17.02 -1.29 0.33
N ARG A 109 16.72 -1.42 -0.97
CA ARG A 109 16.58 -0.24 -1.86
C ARG A 109 15.48 0.70 -1.38
N LEU A 110 14.34 0.16 -0.98
CA LEU A 110 13.21 0.93 -0.44
C LEU A 110 13.52 1.54 0.93
N ALA A 111 14.21 0.80 1.81
CA ALA A 111 14.64 1.29 3.12
C ALA A 111 15.59 2.50 2.99
N ASN A 112 16.48 2.51 1.99
CA ASN A 112 17.40 3.62 1.72
C ASN A 112 16.68 4.94 1.38
N VAL A 113 15.45 4.89 0.89
CA VAL A 113 14.62 6.08 0.65
C VAL A 113 13.59 6.32 1.78
N GLY A 114 13.66 5.55 2.87
CA GLY A 114 12.82 5.73 4.06
C GLY A 114 11.45 5.04 3.96
N ILE A 115 11.34 3.94 3.20
CA ILE A 115 10.18 3.03 3.23
C ILE A 115 10.59 1.80 4.05
N SER A 116 9.88 1.56 5.16
CA SER A 116 10.15 0.45 6.08
C SER A 116 8.96 -0.48 6.28
N SER A 117 7.85 -0.23 5.59
CA SER A 117 6.66 -1.06 5.66
C SER A 117 6.33 -1.62 4.28
N TYR A 118 6.00 -2.92 4.24
CA TYR A 118 5.82 -3.65 2.99
C TYR A 118 4.58 -4.53 3.06
N LEU A 119 3.81 -4.56 1.99
CA LEU A 119 2.70 -5.49 1.82
C LEU A 119 3.08 -6.52 0.77
N ILE A 120 3.33 -7.76 1.22
CA ILE A 120 3.88 -8.82 0.39
C ILE A 120 3.00 -10.06 0.52
N GLY A 121 2.37 -10.46 -0.57
CA GLY A 121 1.52 -11.66 -0.61
C GLY A 121 1.99 -12.65 -1.67
N GLU A 122 1.97 -12.25 -2.94
CA GLU A 122 2.15 -13.14 -4.07
C GLU A 122 3.46 -13.93 -4.04
N SER A 123 4.59 -13.29 -3.79
CA SER A 123 5.91 -13.96 -3.77
C SER A 123 6.01 -14.99 -2.64
N LEU A 124 5.45 -14.69 -1.47
CA LEU A 124 5.45 -15.61 -0.34
C LEU A 124 4.48 -16.78 -0.54
N MET A 125 3.28 -16.49 -1.07
CA MET A 125 2.27 -17.55 -1.32
C MET A 125 2.62 -18.49 -2.47
N ARG A 126 3.60 -18.13 -3.31
CA ARG A 126 4.13 -19.00 -4.37
C ARG A 126 5.32 -19.85 -3.91
N ALA A 127 5.87 -19.59 -2.74
CA ALA A 127 6.98 -20.35 -2.20
C ALA A 127 6.51 -21.72 -1.68
N ASP A 128 7.31 -22.76 -1.89
CA ASP A 128 7.06 -24.09 -1.34
C ASP A 128 7.15 -24.08 0.20
N ASP A 129 8.02 -23.26 0.75
CA ASP A 129 8.19 -22.99 2.18
C ASP A 129 8.08 -21.50 2.47
N VAL A 130 6.92 -21.06 3.00
CA VAL A 130 6.62 -19.67 3.30
C VAL A 130 7.49 -19.14 4.43
N GLU A 131 7.82 -19.96 5.43
CA GLU A 131 8.67 -19.57 6.56
C GLU A 131 10.09 -19.27 6.09
N ALA A 132 10.70 -20.19 5.33
CA ALA A 132 12.02 -20.02 4.76
C ALA A 132 12.08 -18.80 3.81
N ALA A 133 11.06 -18.63 2.96
CA ALA A 133 10.96 -17.49 2.05
C ALA A 133 10.86 -16.16 2.79
N THR A 134 10.05 -16.10 3.86
CA THR A 134 9.91 -14.91 4.69
C THR A 134 11.23 -14.58 5.41
N HIS A 135 11.90 -15.60 5.97
CA HIS A 135 13.20 -15.43 6.62
C HIS A 135 14.24 -14.89 5.62
N ALA A 136 14.35 -15.49 4.43
CA ALA A 136 15.28 -15.05 3.39
C ALA A 136 15.00 -13.61 2.94
N LEU A 137 13.74 -13.24 2.81
CA LEU A 137 13.33 -11.88 2.43
C LEU A 137 13.76 -10.85 3.48
N LEU A 138 13.60 -11.17 4.77
CA LEU A 138 13.90 -10.24 5.87
C LEU A 138 15.40 -10.16 6.19
N THR A 139 16.12 -11.27 6.07
CA THR A 139 17.54 -11.36 6.49
C THR A 139 18.53 -11.37 5.32
N GLY A 140 18.06 -11.65 4.12
CA GLY A 140 18.92 -11.89 2.95
C GLY A 140 19.67 -13.25 2.99
N VAL A 141 19.32 -14.12 3.92
CA VAL A 141 19.94 -15.46 4.09
C VAL A 141 18.87 -16.53 3.91
N SER A 142 19.12 -17.48 3.00
CA SER A 142 18.30 -18.69 2.86
C SER A 142 18.61 -19.66 4.03
N LEU A 143 17.56 -20.27 4.58
CA LEU A 143 17.67 -21.32 5.58
C LEU A 143 18.08 -22.65 4.93
#